data_8306448397b22d4bf452149bde028597
#
_entry.id   8306448397b22d4bf452149bde028597
#
_cell.length_a   1.000
_cell.length_b   1.000
_cell.length_c   1.000
_cell.angle_alpha   90.00
_cell.angle_beta   90.00
_cell.angle_gamma   90.00
#
_symmetry.space_group_name_H-M   'P 1'
#
loop_
_entity.id
_entity.type
_entity.pdbx_description
1 polymer ?
#
loop_
_entity_poly.entity_id
_entity_poly.type
_entity_poly.pdbx_seq_one_letter_code
_entity_poly.pdbx_strand_id
1 'polypeptide(L)'
;MGVPLRQQIAVGTYLIKQKLKGVKKYPLVLMLEPLFRCNLACAGCGKIAHSEDILDQRLSYDECMHAVDECGAPMVSIPGGEPLLHKEMPQIVEGIIRRKKYVYLCTNALLLKKRINDYKPSP
;
A
#
# COMPACT_ATOMS: atom_id res chain seq x y z
N MET A 1 20.70 -2.03 4.21
CA MET A 1 20.04 -1.45 3.01
C MET A 1 19.33 -0.17 3.43
N GLY A 2 19.61 0.93 2.75
CA GLY A 2 18.98 2.23 3.04
C GLY A 2 17.82 2.54 2.09
N VAL A 3 16.99 3.52 2.46
CA VAL A 3 15.94 4.05 1.57
C VAL A 3 16.60 4.68 0.33
N PRO A 4 16.11 4.41 -0.89
CA PRO A 4 16.68 4.99 -2.11
C PRO A 4 16.72 6.52 -2.06
N LEU A 5 17.80 7.12 -2.56
CA LEU A 5 18.01 8.57 -2.52
C LEU A 5 16.86 9.35 -3.16
N ARG A 6 16.31 8.86 -4.26
CA ARG A 6 15.14 9.46 -4.93
C ARG A 6 13.94 9.58 -3.99
N GLN A 7 13.67 8.53 -3.20
CA GLN A 7 12.58 8.53 -2.23
C GLN A 7 12.85 9.52 -1.10
N GLN A 8 14.09 9.56 -0.60
CA GLN A 8 14.48 10.52 0.44
C GLN A 8 14.25 11.97 -0.03
N ILE A 9 14.69 12.29 -1.25
CA ILE A 9 14.51 13.63 -1.85
C ILE A 9 13.02 13.93 -2.02
N ALA A 10 12.22 13.00 -2.54
CA ALA A 10 10.79 13.20 -2.76
C ALA A 10 10.03 13.46 -1.46
N VAL A 11 10.31 12.67 -0.41
CA VAL A 11 9.70 12.85 0.92
C VAL A 11 10.19 14.17 1.55
N GLY A 12 11.47 14.48 1.47
CA GLY A 12 12.04 15.73 1.95
C GLY A 12 11.40 16.96 1.27
N THR A 13 11.25 16.92 -0.05
CA THR A 13 10.57 17.98 -0.82
C THR A 13 9.10 18.12 -0.39
N TYR A 14 8.41 17.01 -0.18
CA TYR A 14 7.02 17.01 0.34
C TYR A 14 6.95 17.72 1.70
N LEU A 15 7.83 17.38 2.64
CA LEU A 15 7.88 18.00 3.97
C LEU A 15 8.13 19.52 3.89
N ILE A 16 9.09 19.95 3.09
CA ILE A 16 9.39 21.37 2.88
C ILE A 16 8.17 22.10 2.30
N LYS A 17 7.51 21.50 1.31
CA LYS A 17 6.31 22.07 0.70
C LYS A 17 5.17 22.24 1.71
N GLN A 18 4.92 21.24 2.58
CA GLN A 18 3.91 21.36 3.63
C GLN A 18 4.25 22.48 4.63
N LYS A 19 5.51 22.54 5.03
CA LYS A 19 5.99 23.60 5.93
C LYS A 19 5.82 25.01 5.33
N LEU A 20 6.18 25.19 4.07
CA LEU A 20 6.02 26.47 3.36
C LEU A 20 4.54 26.88 3.20
N LYS A 21 3.63 25.90 3.07
CA LYS A 21 2.18 26.14 3.06
C LYS A 21 1.58 26.42 4.44
N GLY A 22 2.35 26.35 5.51
CA GLY A 22 1.88 26.54 6.88
C GLY A 22 1.00 25.38 7.39
N VAL A 23 0.99 24.24 6.70
CA VAL A 23 0.20 23.07 7.11
C VAL A 23 0.87 22.39 8.29
N LYS A 24 0.20 22.36 9.45
CA LYS A 24 0.74 21.80 10.69
C LYS A 24 0.59 20.28 10.82
N LYS A 25 -0.44 19.70 10.19
CA LYS A 25 -0.73 18.25 10.22
C LYS A 25 -0.92 17.75 8.80
N TYR A 26 -0.12 16.79 8.40
CA TYR A 26 -0.18 16.18 7.07
C TYR A 26 0.23 14.70 7.13
N PRO A 27 -0.35 13.84 6.30
CA PRO A 27 -0.02 12.42 6.28
C PRO A 27 1.34 12.19 5.61
N LEU A 28 2.13 11.25 6.14
CA LEU A 28 3.37 10.78 5.51
C LEU A 28 3.18 9.43 4.84
N VAL A 29 2.38 8.56 5.45
CA VAL A 29 2.09 7.22 4.96
C VAL A 29 0.60 6.97 5.05
N LEU A 30 0.03 6.48 3.95
CA LEU A 30 -1.29 5.86 3.96
C LEU A 30 -1.11 4.37 4.24
N MET A 31 -1.79 3.87 5.26
CA MET A 31 -1.95 2.42 5.48
C MET A 31 -3.20 1.98 4.72
N LEU A 32 -3.02 1.30 3.58
CA LEU A 32 -4.10 0.84 2.72
C LEU A 32 -4.30 -0.67 2.91
N GLU A 33 -5.44 -1.08 3.43
CA GLU A 33 -5.76 -2.47 3.71
C GLU A 33 -6.92 -2.94 2.82
N PRO A 34 -6.67 -3.33 1.55
CA PRO A 34 -7.73 -3.65 0.60
C PRO A 34 -8.41 -4.99 0.85
N LEU A 35 -7.88 -5.84 1.73
CA LEU A 35 -8.50 -7.09 2.17
C LEU A 35 -7.93 -7.54 3.52
N PHE A 36 -8.71 -8.34 4.27
CA PHE A 36 -8.26 -8.98 5.51
C PHE A 36 -7.92 -10.46 5.34
N ARG A 37 -8.40 -11.10 4.27
CA ARG A 37 -8.11 -12.52 4.01
C ARG A 37 -6.61 -12.76 3.86
N CYS A 38 -6.13 -13.83 4.50
CA CYS A 38 -4.75 -14.29 4.44
C CYS A 38 -4.69 -15.78 4.16
N ASN A 39 -3.59 -16.27 3.61
CA ASN A 39 -3.30 -17.69 3.43
C ASN A 39 -2.46 -18.29 4.56
N LEU A 40 -2.25 -17.54 5.64
CA LEU A 40 -1.61 -17.96 6.88
C LEU A 40 -2.48 -17.61 8.09
N ALA A 41 -2.35 -18.42 9.15
CA ALA A 41 -2.95 -18.19 10.46
C ALA A 41 -1.84 -18.02 11.50
N CYS A 42 -1.14 -16.88 11.47
CA CYS A 42 -0.05 -16.61 12.39
C CYS A 42 -0.56 -16.40 13.82
N ALA A 43 0.13 -16.96 14.80
CA ALA A 43 -0.18 -16.74 16.21
C ALA A 43 -0.11 -15.25 16.56
N GLY A 44 -1.14 -14.70 17.21
CA GLY A 44 -1.23 -13.30 17.58
C GLY A 44 -1.62 -12.33 16.44
N CYS A 45 -1.89 -12.83 15.24
CA CYS A 45 -2.40 -11.98 14.14
C CYS A 45 -3.90 -11.79 14.26
N GLY A 46 -4.35 -10.56 14.60
CA GLY A 46 -5.79 -10.22 14.68
C GLY A 46 -6.46 -9.98 13.32
N LYS A 47 -5.71 -9.89 12.23
CA LYS A 47 -6.24 -9.52 10.90
C LYS A 47 -7.20 -10.54 10.29
N ILE A 48 -7.07 -11.81 10.67
CA ILE A 48 -7.92 -12.90 10.18
C ILE A 48 -9.00 -13.33 11.18
N ALA A 49 -9.05 -12.68 12.36
CA ALA A 49 -10.03 -12.98 13.41
C ALA A 49 -11.38 -12.30 13.13
N HIS A 50 -11.90 -12.45 11.91
CA HIS A 50 -13.16 -11.90 11.45
C HIS A 50 -14.04 -13.02 10.87
N SER A 51 -15.35 -12.75 10.76
CA SER A 51 -16.29 -13.63 10.07
C SER A 51 -15.98 -13.73 8.57
N GLU A 52 -16.39 -14.83 7.93
CA GLU A 52 -16.11 -15.08 6.51
C GLU A 52 -16.62 -13.97 5.57
N ASP A 53 -17.77 -13.39 5.89
CA ASP A 53 -18.36 -12.28 5.14
C ASP A 53 -17.46 -11.04 5.15
N ILE A 54 -16.77 -10.75 6.26
CA ILE A 54 -15.79 -9.67 6.36
C ILE A 54 -14.49 -10.04 5.62
N LEU A 55 -14.02 -11.29 5.79
CA LEU A 55 -12.82 -11.76 5.11
C LEU A 55 -12.96 -11.79 3.58
N ASP A 56 -14.19 -11.92 3.07
CA ASP A 56 -14.47 -11.88 1.63
C ASP A 56 -14.60 -10.48 1.05
N GLN A 57 -14.74 -9.45 1.89
CA GLN A 57 -14.77 -8.06 1.44
C GLN A 57 -13.42 -7.63 0.89
N ARG A 58 -13.47 -6.83 -0.18
CA ARG A 58 -12.28 -6.30 -0.85
C ARG A 58 -12.58 -4.91 -1.37
N LEU A 59 -11.63 -4.00 -1.20
CA LEU A 59 -11.70 -2.72 -1.88
C LEU A 59 -11.35 -2.92 -3.36
N SER A 60 -12.16 -2.35 -4.23
CA SER A 60 -11.87 -2.28 -5.67
C SER A 60 -10.68 -1.37 -5.97
N TYR A 61 -10.18 -1.44 -7.20
CA TYR A 61 -9.16 -0.51 -7.69
C TYR A 61 -9.58 0.96 -7.48
N ASP A 62 -10.82 1.31 -7.84
CA ASP A 62 -11.30 2.69 -7.77
C ASP A 62 -11.40 3.19 -6.32
N GLU A 63 -11.88 2.37 -5.39
CA GLU A 63 -11.92 2.70 -3.96
C GLU A 63 -10.51 2.91 -3.40
N CYS A 64 -9.56 2.05 -3.77
CA CYS A 64 -8.16 2.21 -3.38
C CYS A 64 -7.56 3.51 -3.93
N MET A 65 -7.82 3.83 -5.19
CA MET A 65 -7.31 5.07 -5.80
C MET A 65 -7.94 6.31 -5.20
N HIS A 66 -9.22 6.27 -4.87
CA HIS A 66 -9.91 7.36 -4.18
C HIS A 66 -9.25 7.64 -2.82
N ALA A 67 -9.02 6.60 -2.00
CA ALA A 67 -8.35 6.73 -0.72
C ALA A 67 -6.92 7.29 -0.84
N VAL A 68 -6.19 6.86 -1.87
CA VAL A 68 -4.82 7.35 -2.16
C VAL A 68 -4.81 8.83 -2.54
N ASP A 69 -5.79 9.26 -3.33
CA ASP A 69 -5.91 10.65 -3.78
C ASP A 69 -6.39 11.57 -2.64
N GLU A 70 -7.37 11.13 -1.86
CA GLU A 70 -7.89 11.86 -0.70
C GLU A 70 -6.84 12.05 0.39
N CYS A 71 -6.12 10.99 0.75
CA CYS A 71 -5.07 11.05 1.77
C CYS A 71 -3.91 11.96 1.36
N GLY A 72 -3.49 11.93 0.09
CA GLY A 72 -2.40 12.76 -0.41
C GLY A 72 -1.00 12.40 0.13
N ALA A 73 -0.84 11.36 0.94
CA ALA A 73 0.46 10.93 1.46
C ALA A 73 1.45 10.56 0.33
N PRO A 74 2.75 10.83 0.47
CA PRO A 74 3.77 10.47 -0.53
C PRO A 74 4.08 8.97 -0.55
N MET A 75 3.74 8.25 0.50
CA MET A 75 4.00 6.81 0.65
C MET A 75 2.70 6.07 0.95
N VAL A 76 2.58 4.85 0.41
CA VAL A 76 1.45 3.95 0.66
C VAL A 76 2.00 2.61 1.11
N SER A 77 1.60 2.16 2.28
CA SER A 77 1.89 0.82 2.79
C SER A 77 0.65 -0.05 2.63
N ILE A 78 0.81 -1.23 2.06
CA ILE A 78 -0.29 -2.19 1.84
C ILE A 78 -0.03 -3.43 2.69
N PRO A 79 -0.42 -3.43 3.98
CA PRO A 79 -0.21 -4.60 4.83
C PRO A 79 -1.29 -5.67 4.65
N GLY A 80 -2.56 -5.29 4.61
CA GLY A 80 -3.70 -6.19 4.47
C GLY A 80 -3.67 -7.46 5.33
N GLY A 81 -4.39 -8.51 4.94
CA GLY A 81 -4.12 -9.90 5.30
C GLY A 81 -2.90 -10.40 4.49
N GLU A 82 -3.14 -10.97 3.29
CA GLU A 82 -2.08 -11.23 2.32
C GLU A 82 -2.40 -10.50 1.01
N PRO A 83 -1.70 -9.38 0.70
CA PRO A 83 -2.02 -8.55 -0.46
C PRO A 83 -1.98 -9.29 -1.80
N LEU A 84 -1.10 -10.31 -1.93
CA LEU A 84 -0.99 -11.08 -3.17
C LEU A 84 -2.21 -11.97 -3.47
N LEU A 85 -3.16 -12.10 -2.54
CA LEU A 85 -4.46 -12.73 -2.78
C LEU A 85 -5.43 -11.79 -3.52
N HIS A 86 -5.19 -10.48 -3.47
CA HIS A 86 -6.05 -9.52 -4.16
C HIS A 86 -5.82 -9.57 -5.67
N LYS A 87 -6.89 -9.81 -6.44
CA LYS A 87 -6.78 -9.99 -7.90
C LYS A 87 -6.28 -8.75 -8.62
N GLU A 88 -6.73 -7.57 -8.18
CA GLU A 88 -6.38 -6.27 -8.77
C GLU A 88 -5.13 -5.63 -8.13
N MET A 89 -4.38 -6.35 -7.27
CA MET A 89 -3.20 -5.79 -6.60
C MET A 89 -2.15 -5.24 -7.56
N PRO A 90 -1.83 -5.90 -8.69
CA PRO A 90 -0.88 -5.34 -9.65
C PRO A 90 -1.34 -3.99 -10.21
N GLN A 91 -2.63 -3.85 -10.54
CA GLN A 91 -3.22 -2.61 -11.04
C GLN A 91 -3.23 -1.53 -9.95
N ILE A 92 -3.55 -1.89 -8.69
CA ILE A 92 -3.51 -0.97 -7.54
C ILE A 92 -2.10 -0.43 -7.34
N VAL A 93 -1.09 -1.29 -7.33
CA VAL A 93 0.32 -0.90 -7.21
C VAL A 93 0.72 0.02 -8.36
N GLU A 94 0.41 -0.35 -9.61
CA GLU A 94 0.71 0.48 -10.78
C GLU A 94 -0.01 1.85 -10.71
N GLY A 95 -1.27 1.88 -10.28
CA GLY A 95 -2.04 3.11 -10.10
C GLY A 95 -1.43 4.07 -9.08
N ILE A 96 -0.90 3.54 -7.98
CA ILE A 96 -0.19 4.33 -6.95
C ILE A 96 1.13 4.89 -7.51
N ILE A 97 1.91 4.06 -8.24
CA ILE A 97 3.18 4.47 -8.85
C ILE A 97 2.96 5.56 -9.90
N ARG A 98 1.92 5.45 -10.74
CA ARG A 98 1.54 6.50 -11.72
C ARG A 98 1.25 7.85 -11.06
N ARG A 99 0.81 7.85 -9.80
CA ARG A 99 0.60 9.06 -8.97
C ARG A 99 1.88 9.58 -8.33
N LYS A 100 3.04 9.04 -8.73
CA LYS A 100 4.38 9.40 -8.21
C LYS A 100 4.50 9.18 -6.70
N LYS A 101 3.82 8.16 -6.18
CA LYS A 101 3.89 7.75 -4.77
C LYS A 101 4.70 6.47 -4.64
N TYR A 102 5.30 6.26 -3.48
CA TYR A 102 6.06 5.05 -3.16
C TYR A 102 5.17 4.00 -2.51
N VAL A 103 5.32 2.74 -2.92
CA VAL A 103 4.52 1.62 -2.42
C VAL A 103 5.39 0.67 -1.63
N TYR A 104 4.90 0.27 -0.46
CA TYR A 104 5.43 -0.83 0.34
C TYR A 104 4.38 -1.94 0.38
N LEU A 105 4.63 -3.02 -0.35
CA LEU A 105 3.77 -4.19 -0.36
C LEU A 105 4.27 -5.17 0.71
N CYS A 106 3.53 -5.29 1.81
CA CYS A 106 3.87 -6.15 2.93
C CYS A 106 3.27 -7.54 2.71
N THR A 107 4.07 -8.51 2.29
CA THR A 107 3.62 -9.86 1.96
C THR A 107 4.39 -10.92 2.76
N ASN A 108 3.73 -12.05 3.06
CA ASN A 108 4.39 -13.24 3.59
C ASN A 108 5.21 -14.00 2.53
N ALA A 109 5.21 -13.54 1.30
CA ALA A 109 5.96 -14.02 0.14
C ALA A 109 5.60 -15.44 -0.37
N LEU A 110 4.66 -16.17 0.23
CA LEU A 110 4.30 -17.51 -0.23
C LEU A 110 3.81 -17.52 -1.69
N LEU A 111 3.15 -16.46 -2.12
CA LEU A 111 2.66 -16.30 -3.49
C LEU A 111 3.61 -15.53 -4.41
N LEU A 112 4.73 -15.02 -3.88
CA LEU A 112 5.60 -14.11 -4.60
C LEU A 112 6.13 -14.73 -5.89
N LYS A 113 6.66 -15.95 -5.85
CA LYS A 113 7.18 -16.65 -7.04
C LYS A 113 6.12 -16.78 -8.16
N LYS A 114 4.85 -16.99 -7.77
CA LYS A 114 3.72 -17.15 -8.71
C LYS A 114 3.26 -15.82 -9.29
N ARG A 115 3.37 -14.73 -8.51
CA ARG A 115 2.76 -13.45 -8.82
C ARG A 115 3.76 -12.36 -9.26
N ILE A 116 5.07 -12.61 -9.12
CA ILE A 116 6.09 -11.58 -9.38
C ILE A 116 6.04 -11.00 -10.79
N ASN A 117 5.68 -11.83 -11.77
CA ASN A 117 5.60 -11.41 -13.18
C ASN A 117 4.37 -10.52 -13.48
N ASP A 118 3.41 -10.43 -12.55
CA ASP A 118 2.25 -9.55 -12.69
C ASP A 118 2.62 -8.08 -12.40
N TYR A 119 3.79 -7.85 -11.80
CA TYR A 119 4.27 -6.53 -11.40
C TYR A 119 5.35 -6.02 -12.34
N LYS A 120 5.27 -4.74 -12.70
CA LYS A 120 6.29 -4.09 -13.51
C LYS A 120 7.36 -3.50 -12.59
N PRO A 121 8.66 -3.65 -12.90
CA PRO A 121 9.71 -2.94 -12.19
C PRO A 121 9.48 -1.44 -12.25
N SER A 122 9.67 -0.75 -11.14
CA SER A 122 9.64 0.71 -11.08
C SER A 122 10.98 1.25 -10.54
N PRO A 123 11.44 2.41 -11.03
CA PRO A 123 12.70 3.02 -10.57
C PRO A 123 12.61 3.55 -9.14
#